data_b153de0063eda5a40c5aac5861c3f292
#
_entry.id   b153de0063eda5a40c5aac5861c3f292
#
_cell.length_a   1.000
_cell.length_b   1.000
_cell.length_c   1.000
_cell.angle_alpha   90.00
_cell.angle_beta   90.00
_cell.angle_gamma   90.00
#
_symmetry.space_group_name_H-M   'P 1'
#
loop_
_entity.id
_entity.type
_entity.pdbx_description
1 polymer ?
#
loop_
_entity_poly.entity_id
_entity_poly.type
_entity_poly.pdbx_seq_one_letter_code
_entity_poly.pdbx_strand_id
1 'polypeptide(L)'
;MSTPLSTIVRDNDRINPTAALHVEVIADFVCPFSFVGKRRLDDALKAVKGPSDVSWYPFQLNPDIPPEGLPFDVYLTKRFGSPANLEPVLEHLVEEGKGARIDFRFDRIEHVPNTLPVHQVMQRVEALGLNQSALADDLMSAFFEEGRNIGERGVLIDIAARHGMTAAELREAISSDQARQVV
;
A
#
# COMPACT_ATOMS: atom_id res chain seq x y z
N MET A 1 -12.26 -20.62 -2.06
CA MET A 1 -11.76 -21.33 -0.86
C MET A 1 -11.04 -20.27 -0.03
N SER A 2 -11.57 -19.93 1.13
CA SER A 2 -10.97 -18.89 2.00
C SER A 2 -9.71 -19.43 2.65
N THR A 3 -8.57 -18.82 2.38
CA THR A 3 -7.31 -19.11 3.08
C THR A 3 -7.51 -18.76 4.55
N PRO A 4 -7.25 -19.65 5.49
CA PRO A 4 -7.44 -19.35 6.90
C PRO A 4 -6.40 -18.29 7.34
N LEU A 5 -6.87 -17.30 8.11
CA LEU A 5 -6.07 -16.24 8.77
C LEU A 5 -4.94 -16.77 9.69
N SER A 6 -4.81 -18.09 9.84
CA SER A 6 -3.84 -18.75 10.71
C SER A 6 -2.40 -18.79 10.15
N THR A 7 -2.14 -18.26 8.96
CA THR A 7 -0.80 -18.29 8.34
C THR A 7 -0.06 -16.95 8.44
N ILE A 8 -0.56 -15.99 9.21
CA ILE A 8 0.25 -14.82 9.58
C ILE A 8 1.27 -15.33 10.61
N VAL A 9 2.44 -15.72 10.13
CA VAL A 9 3.58 -16.02 10.99
C VAL A 9 3.93 -14.71 11.70
N ARG A 10 3.58 -14.64 12.97
CA ARG A 10 4.03 -13.56 13.85
C ARG A 10 5.52 -13.74 14.04
N ASP A 11 6.29 -13.10 13.17
CA ASP A 11 7.74 -13.06 13.30
C ASP A 11 8.06 -12.10 14.46
N ASN A 12 8.21 -12.66 15.66
CA ASN A 12 8.46 -11.92 16.90
C ASN A 12 9.80 -11.13 16.82
N ASP A 13 10.63 -11.43 15.82
CA ASP A 13 11.92 -10.78 15.59
C ASP A 13 11.78 -9.38 14.95
N ARG A 14 10.57 -9.04 14.47
CA ARG A 14 10.27 -7.72 13.85
C ARG A 14 9.86 -6.65 14.85
N ILE A 15 9.54 -7.04 16.09
CA ILE A 15 9.07 -6.10 17.10
C ILE A 15 10.27 -5.43 17.78
N ASN A 16 10.33 -4.10 17.74
CA ASN A 16 11.31 -3.36 18.53
C ASN A 16 10.97 -3.54 20.02
N PRO A 17 11.78 -4.29 20.80
CA PRO A 17 11.46 -4.62 22.19
C PRO A 17 11.48 -3.40 23.13
N THR A 18 11.98 -2.27 22.67
CA THR A 18 12.03 -1.02 23.44
C THR A 18 10.88 -0.07 23.12
N ALA A 19 10.05 -0.36 22.10
CA ALA A 19 8.90 0.45 21.77
C ALA A 19 7.78 0.23 22.78
N ALA A 20 7.14 1.33 23.23
CA ALA A 20 6.01 1.27 24.14
C ALA A 20 4.71 0.84 23.40
N LEU A 21 4.64 1.07 22.08
CA LEU A 21 3.52 0.70 21.23
C LEU A 21 4.03 0.05 19.93
N HIS A 22 3.52 -1.13 19.64
CA HIS A 22 3.73 -1.83 18.37
C HIS A 22 2.43 -1.86 17.59
N VAL A 23 2.47 -1.43 16.33
CA VAL A 23 1.32 -1.42 15.42
C VAL A 23 1.64 -2.26 14.20
N GLU A 24 0.80 -3.26 13.93
CA GLU A 24 0.86 -4.07 12.72
C GLU A 24 -0.19 -3.56 11.73
N VAL A 25 0.24 -3.14 10.54
CA VAL A 25 -0.63 -2.67 9.46
C VAL A 25 -0.70 -3.73 8.38
N ILE A 26 -1.89 -4.29 8.16
CA ILE A 26 -2.18 -5.21 7.07
C ILE A 26 -2.99 -4.44 6.03
N ALA A 27 -2.42 -4.15 4.86
CA ALA A 27 -3.01 -3.22 3.90
C ALA A 27 -2.60 -3.49 2.45
N ASP A 28 -3.40 -2.96 1.51
CA ASP A 28 -3.05 -2.86 0.09
C ASP A 28 -2.92 -1.39 -0.33
N PHE A 29 -2.00 -1.10 -1.22
CA PHE A 29 -1.64 0.24 -1.68
C PHE A 29 -2.65 0.85 -2.68
N VAL A 30 -3.56 0.04 -3.21
CA VAL A 30 -4.68 0.47 -4.08
C VAL A 30 -6.03 0.48 -3.32
N CYS A 31 -6.00 0.33 -2.00
CA CYS A 31 -7.18 0.46 -1.16
C CYS A 31 -7.29 1.89 -0.60
N PRO A 32 -8.32 2.68 -0.98
CA PRO A 32 -8.43 4.06 -0.52
C PRO A 32 -8.64 4.16 0.99
N PHE A 33 -9.32 3.18 1.61
CA PHE A 33 -9.47 3.12 3.07
C PHE A 33 -8.15 2.83 3.79
N SER A 34 -7.23 2.10 3.15
CA SER A 34 -5.88 1.93 3.69
C SER A 34 -5.12 3.25 3.73
N PHE A 35 -5.28 4.11 2.73
CA PHE A 35 -4.66 5.43 2.72
C PHE A 35 -5.23 6.35 3.80
N VAL A 36 -6.57 6.40 3.94
CA VAL A 36 -7.23 7.15 5.03
C VAL A 36 -6.77 6.62 6.40
N GLY A 37 -6.76 5.31 6.57
CA GLY A 37 -6.30 4.65 7.81
C GLY A 37 -4.85 4.99 8.14
N LYS A 38 -3.96 4.97 7.15
CA LYS A 38 -2.54 5.32 7.29
C LYS A 38 -2.37 6.77 7.76
N ARG A 39 -3.05 7.73 7.14
CA ARG A 39 -2.97 9.14 7.54
C ARG A 39 -3.51 9.38 8.96
N ARG A 40 -4.60 8.71 9.33
CA ARG A 40 -5.15 8.76 10.69
C ARG A 40 -4.23 8.11 11.72
N LEU A 41 -3.57 7.00 11.37
CA LEU A 41 -2.57 6.35 12.20
C LEU A 41 -1.39 7.28 12.47
N ASP A 42 -0.86 7.95 11.44
CA ASP A 42 0.23 8.91 11.59
C ASP A 42 -0.12 10.03 12.57
N ASP A 43 -1.35 10.55 12.49
CA ASP A 43 -1.80 11.59 13.42
C ASP A 43 -1.98 11.06 14.85
N ALA A 44 -2.50 9.85 15.00
CA ALA A 44 -2.63 9.22 16.30
C ALA A 44 -1.26 8.95 16.95
N LEU A 45 -0.28 8.50 16.17
CA LEU A 45 1.08 8.23 16.66
C LEU A 45 1.80 9.49 17.15
N LYS A 46 1.52 10.67 16.58
CA LYS A 46 2.05 11.96 17.08
C LYS A 46 1.60 12.28 18.53
N ALA A 47 0.44 11.76 18.94
CA ALA A 47 -0.09 11.94 20.27
C ALA A 47 0.39 10.89 21.29
N VAL A 48 1.03 9.81 20.83
CA VAL A 48 1.56 8.75 21.69
C VAL A 48 2.81 9.23 22.39
N LYS A 49 2.85 9.06 23.72
CA LYS A 49 4.04 9.35 24.52
C LYS A 49 4.96 8.11 24.53
N GLY A 50 6.16 8.29 24.04
CA GLY A 50 7.19 7.24 23.99
C GLY A 50 7.41 6.70 22.58
N PRO A 51 8.35 5.78 22.41
CA PRO A 51 8.67 5.20 21.12
C PRO A 51 7.53 4.32 20.62
N SER A 52 7.21 4.45 19.34
CA SER A 52 6.27 3.57 18.63
C SER A 52 6.97 2.91 17.44
N ASP A 53 6.53 1.71 17.12
CA ASP A 53 7.01 0.93 16.00
C ASP A 53 5.83 0.50 15.12
N VAL A 54 5.99 0.58 13.80
CA VAL A 54 4.95 0.25 12.83
C VAL A 54 5.52 -0.72 11.80
N SER A 55 4.99 -1.92 11.78
CA SER A 55 5.33 -2.95 10.80
C SER A 55 4.22 -3.09 9.75
N TRP A 56 4.62 -3.18 8.48
CA TRP A 56 3.68 -3.34 7.36
C TRP A 56 3.69 -4.76 6.84
N TYR A 57 2.51 -5.35 6.73
CA TYR A 57 2.29 -6.70 6.21
C TYR A 57 1.50 -6.64 4.90
N PRO A 58 1.87 -7.46 3.91
CA PRO A 58 1.22 -7.46 2.62
C PRO A 58 -0.21 -8.03 2.70
N PHE A 59 -1.11 -7.40 1.93
CA PHE A 59 -2.43 -7.92 1.64
C PHE A 59 -2.84 -7.48 0.24
N GLN A 60 -2.97 -8.41 -0.70
CA GLN A 60 -3.49 -8.11 -2.02
C GLN A 60 -5.02 -8.12 -2.00
N LEU A 61 -5.64 -6.94 -2.14
CA LEU A 61 -7.10 -6.80 -2.23
C LEU A 61 -7.65 -7.47 -3.49
N ASN A 62 -6.86 -7.46 -4.56
CA ASN A 62 -7.23 -7.96 -5.87
C ASN A 62 -6.10 -8.83 -6.47
N PRO A 63 -5.85 -10.04 -5.94
CA PRO A 63 -4.75 -10.91 -6.38
C PRO A 63 -4.91 -11.41 -7.82
N ASP A 64 -6.14 -11.39 -8.35
CA ASP A 64 -6.48 -11.84 -9.71
C ASP A 64 -6.27 -10.76 -10.78
N ILE A 65 -5.83 -9.55 -10.42
CA ILE A 65 -5.42 -8.55 -11.41
C ILE A 65 -4.17 -9.07 -12.12
N PRO A 66 -4.15 -9.10 -13.47
CA PRO A 66 -3.00 -9.58 -14.21
C PRO A 66 -1.78 -8.66 -14.00
N PRO A 67 -0.54 -9.17 -14.26
CA PRO A 67 0.69 -8.39 -14.04
C PRO A 67 0.73 -7.02 -14.73
N GLU A 68 0.07 -6.89 -15.88
CA GLU A 68 -0.08 -5.65 -16.64
C GLU A 68 -1.08 -4.66 -16.04
N GLY A 69 -1.84 -5.07 -15.03
CA GLY A 69 -2.90 -4.28 -14.43
C GLY A 69 -4.23 -4.37 -15.20
N LEU A 70 -5.19 -3.56 -14.81
CA LEU A 70 -6.48 -3.38 -15.49
C LEU A 70 -6.76 -1.90 -15.71
N PRO A 71 -7.41 -1.51 -16.84
CA PRO A 71 -7.99 -0.18 -16.98
C PRO A 71 -8.93 0.13 -15.79
N PHE A 72 -8.88 1.35 -15.29
CA PHE A 72 -9.60 1.73 -14.07
C PHE A 72 -11.12 1.61 -14.22
N ASP A 73 -11.66 2.00 -15.36
CA ASP A 73 -13.08 1.86 -15.70
C ASP A 73 -13.54 0.39 -15.75
N VAL A 74 -12.70 -0.50 -16.29
CA VAL A 74 -12.94 -1.95 -16.29
C VAL A 74 -12.96 -2.51 -14.87
N TYR A 75 -12.00 -2.09 -14.04
CA TYR A 75 -11.94 -2.47 -12.64
C TYR A 75 -13.19 -2.01 -11.88
N LEU A 76 -13.57 -0.74 -12.02
CA LEU A 76 -14.75 -0.18 -11.36
C LEU A 76 -16.04 -0.89 -11.78
N THR A 77 -16.19 -1.16 -13.08
CA THR A 77 -17.35 -1.89 -13.61
C THR A 77 -17.44 -3.31 -13.02
N LYS A 78 -16.29 -4.02 -12.93
CA LYS A 78 -16.26 -5.36 -12.32
C LYS A 78 -16.61 -5.32 -10.83
N ARG A 79 -16.16 -4.29 -10.10
CA ARG A 79 -16.32 -4.20 -8.64
C ARG A 79 -17.70 -3.72 -8.20
N PHE A 80 -18.29 -2.75 -8.92
CA PHE A 80 -19.49 -2.03 -8.53
C PHE A 80 -20.68 -2.27 -9.47
N GLY A 81 -20.46 -2.80 -10.67
CA GLY A 81 -21.45 -3.15 -11.66
C GLY A 81 -21.96 -1.96 -12.48
N SER A 82 -22.39 -0.88 -11.83
CA SER A 82 -22.93 0.30 -12.53
C SER A 82 -22.42 1.62 -11.95
N PRO A 83 -22.41 2.71 -12.75
CA PRO A 83 -22.06 4.04 -12.25
C PRO A 83 -22.92 4.51 -11.07
N ALA A 84 -24.19 4.15 -11.05
CA ALA A 84 -25.11 4.52 -9.97
C ALA A 84 -24.72 3.91 -8.61
N ASN A 85 -24.05 2.75 -8.61
CA ASN A 85 -23.53 2.14 -7.38
C ASN A 85 -22.17 2.72 -6.97
N LEU A 86 -21.40 3.20 -7.95
CA LEU A 86 -20.05 3.72 -7.76
C LEU A 86 -20.04 5.14 -7.20
N GLU A 87 -20.88 6.03 -7.76
CA GLU A 87 -20.85 7.46 -7.46
C GLU A 87 -20.96 7.77 -5.96
N PRO A 88 -21.90 7.19 -5.19
CA PRO A 88 -21.98 7.43 -3.75
C PRO A 88 -20.73 6.94 -2.98
N VAL A 89 -20.07 5.88 -3.49
CA VAL A 89 -18.85 5.36 -2.86
C VAL A 89 -17.69 6.32 -3.07
N LEU A 90 -17.52 6.86 -4.29
CA LEU A 90 -16.46 7.83 -4.57
C LEU A 90 -16.68 9.15 -3.82
N GLU A 91 -17.93 9.64 -3.75
CA GLU A 91 -18.25 10.83 -2.96
C GLU A 91 -17.91 10.64 -1.48
N HIS A 92 -18.27 9.50 -0.91
CA HIS A 92 -17.94 9.17 0.48
C HIS A 92 -16.42 9.12 0.69
N LEU A 93 -15.67 8.50 -0.21
CA LEU A 93 -14.21 8.42 -0.14
C LEU A 93 -13.55 9.80 -0.24
N VAL A 94 -14.04 10.67 -1.12
CA VAL A 94 -13.54 12.06 -1.23
C VAL A 94 -13.78 12.82 0.08
N GLU A 95 -14.94 12.66 0.72
CA GLU A 95 -15.23 13.32 1.99
C GLU A 95 -14.35 12.78 3.13
N GLU A 96 -14.20 11.46 3.24
CA GLU A 96 -13.28 10.83 4.20
C GLU A 96 -11.83 11.27 3.97
N GLY A 97 -11.43 11.42 2.70
CA GLY A 97 -10.11 11.91 2.31
C GLY A 97 -9.83 13.33 2.80
N LYS A 98 -10.79 14.25 2.69
CA LYS A 98 -10.63 15.62 3.20
C LYS A 98 -10.30 15.62 4.68
N GLY A 99 -11.00 14.80 5.48
CA GLY A 99 -10.74 14.63 6.90
C GLY A 99 -9.35 14.08 7.22
N ALA A 100 -8.75 13.33 6.29
CA ALA A 100 -7.41 12.75 6.39
C ALA A 100 -6.34 13.56 5.63
N ARG A 101 -6.68 14.72 5.08
CA ARG A 101 -5.81 15.55 4.22
C ARG A 101 -5.31 14.82 2.97
N ILE A 102 -6.21 14.07 2.33
CA ILE A 102 -5.98 13.38 1.06
C ILE A 102 -6.83 14.05 -0.01
N ASP A 103 -6.21 14.44 -1.13
CA ASP A 103 -6.88 14.91 -2.34
C ASP A 103 -7.07 13.75 -3.31
N PHE A 104 -8.12 12.95 -3.10
CA PHE A 104 -8.40 11.83 -4.00
C PHE A 104 -8.71 12.30 -5.43
N ARG A 105 -7.85 11.93 -6.36
CA ARG A 105 -7.94 12.26 -7.77
C ARG A 105 -8.24 11.00 -8.60
N PHE A 106 -9.40 10.38 -8.34
CA PHE A 106 -9.87 9.21 -9.09
C PHE A 106 -9.98 9.48 -10.59
N ASP A 107 -10.16 10.74 -10.97
CA ASP A 107 -10.17 11.23 -12.35
C ASP A 107 -8.83 11.10 -13.08
N ARG A 108 -7.72 10.93 -12.36
CA ARG A 108 -6.37 10.76 -12.91
C ARG A 108 -5.90 9.31 -12.98
N ILE A 109 -6.61 8.41 -12.34
CA ILE A 109 -6.22 7.01 -12.32
C ILE A 109 -6.65 6.35 -13.63
N GLU A 110 -5.68 5.94 -14.44
CA GLU A 110 -5.95 5.23 -15.69
C GLU A 110 -5.97 3.71 -15.52
N HIS A 111 -5.12 3.17 -14.61
CA HIS A 111 -4.95 1.73 -14.40
C HIS A 111 -4.88 1.38 -12.92
N VAL A 112 -5.47 0.23 -12.57
CA VAL A 112 -5.24 -0.42 -11.26
C VAL A 112 -4.18 -1.50 -11.44
N PRO A 113 -3.01 -1.38 -10.79
CA PRO A 113 -1.95 -2.37 -10.92
C PRO A 113 -2.24 -3.66 -10.14
N ASN A 114 -1.55 -4.74 -10.52
CA ASN A 114 -1.27 -5.82 -9.60
C ASN A 114 -0.26 -5.31 -8.56
N THR A 115 -0.58 -5.40 -7.27
CA THR A 115 0.21 -4.80 -6.19
C THR A 115 1.33 -5.72 -5.66
N LEU A 116 1.50 -6.91 -6.21
CA LEU A 116 2.57 -7.81 -5.81
C LEU A 116 3.97 -7.15 -5.84
N PRO A 117 4.37 -6.45 -6.92
CA PRO A 117 5.67 -5.76 -6.95
C PRO A 117 5.82 -4.68 -5.86
N VAL A 118 4.72 -3.99 -5.52
CA VAL A 118 4.72 -2.98 -4.46
C VAL A 118 5.00 -3.62 -3.10
N HIS A 119 4.33 -4.72 -2.80
CA HIS A 119 4.54 -5.48 -1.57
C HIS A 119 5.96 -6.04 -1.46
N GLN A 120 6.53 -6.52 -2.58
CA GLN A 120 7.92 -6.97 -2.63
C GLN A 120 8.92 -5.86 -2.29
N VAL A 121 8.67 -4.65 -2.80
CA VAL A 121 9.46 -3.45 -2.47
C VAL A 121 9.36 -3.11 -1.00
N MET A 122 8.16 -3.15 -0.42
CA MET A 122 7.93 -2.88 1.00
C MET A 122 8.68 -3.86 1.91
N GLN A 123 8.70 -5.15 1.58
CA GLN A 123 9.48 -6.16 2.30
C GLN A 123 10.99 -5.89 2.21
N ARG A 124 11.47 -5.50 1.02
CA ARG A 124 12.90 -5.17 0.85
C ARG A 124 13.29 -3.94 1.65
N VAL A 125 12.44 -2.90 1.68
CA VAL A 125 12.64 -1.69 2.50
C VAL A 125 12.76 -2.03 3.98
N GLU A 126 11.92 -2.94 4.48
CA GLU A 126 12.02 -3.46 5.85
C GLU A 126 13.36 -4.17 6.10
N ALA A 127 13.73 -5.10 5.21
CA ALA A 127 14.98 -5.85 5.32
C ALA A 127 16.23 -4.95 5.28
N LEU A 128 16.15 -3.78 4.67
CA LEU A 128 17.19 -2.76 4.64
C LEU A 128 17.14 -1.82 5.87
N GLY A 129 16.18 -1.97 6.76
CA GLY A 129 15.98 -1.07 7.91
C GLY A 129 15.54 0.34 7.53
N LEU A 130 14.92 0.50 6.34
CA LEU A 130 14.41 1.78 5.85
C LEU A 130 12.98 2.03 6.35
N ASN A 131 12.48 3.26 6.21
CA ASN A 131 11.18 3.65 6.74
C ASN A 131 10.02 3.20 5.83
N GLN A 132 9.40 2.06 6.16
CA GLN A 132 8.23 1.53 5.46
C GLN A 132 7.04 2.50 5.46
N SER A 133 6.76 3.17 6.60
CA SER A 133 5.59 4.06 6.72
C SER A 133 5.70 5.29 5.83
N ALA A 134 6.90 5.84 5.67
CA ALA A 134 7.14 6.96 4.76
C ALA A 134 7.01 6.53 3.29
N LEU A 135 7.54 5.35 2.93
CA LEU A 135 7.38 4.80 1.59
C LEU A 135 5.91 4.48 1.28
N ALA A 136 5.18 3.92 2.23
CA ALA A 136 3.75 3.61 2.07
C ALA A 136 2.94 4.87 1.77
N ASP A 137 3.23 5.98 2.45
CA ASP A 137 2.58 7.27 2.21
C ASP A 137 2.83 7.77 0.78
N ASP A 138 4.07 7.77 0.34
CA ASP A 138 4.44 8.22 -1.00
C ASP A 138 3.86 7.32 -2.10
N LEU A 139 3.79 6.00 -1.90
CA LEU A 139 3.17 5.06 -2.85
C LEU A 139 1.67 5.31 -2.99
N MET A 140 0.96 5.46 -1.86
CA MET A 140 -0.48 5.73 -1.86
C MET A 140 -0.79 7.12 -2.41
N SER A 141 0.01 8.14 -2.07
CA SER A 141 -0.12 9.49 -2.63
C SER A 141 0.11 9.50 -4.15
N ALA A 142 1.16 8.84 -4.63
CA ALA A 142 1.43 8.71 -6.06
C ALA A 142 0.26 8.08 -6.81
N PHE A 143 -0.37 7.05 -6.26
CA PHE A 143 -1.51 6.39 -6.89
C PHE A 143 -2.79 7.23 -6.81
N PHE A 144 -3.19 7.68 -5.60
CA PHE A 144 -4.50 8.29 -5.38
C PHE A 144 -4.56 9.79 -5.65
N GLU A 145 -3.47 10.54 -5.44
CA GLU A 145 -3.43 11.99 -5.60
C GLU A 145 -2.80 12.40 -6.95
N GLU A 146 -1.79 11.63 -7.44
CA GLU A 146 -1.08 11.95 -8.67
C GLU A 146 -1.58 11.12 -9.87
N GLY A 147 -2.28 10.00 -9.67
CA GLY A 147 -2.73 9.08 -10.71
C GLY A 147 -1.62 8.23 -11.32
N ARG A 148 -0.48 8.11 -10.67
CA ARG A 148 0.68 7.34 -11.16
C ARG A 148 0.43 5.84 -10.99
N ASN A 149 0.79 5.05 -11.99
CA ASN A 149 0.71 3.61 -11.92
C ASN A 149 1.87 3.02 -11.10
N ILE A 150 1.62 2.75 -9.81
CA ILE A 150 2.61 2.17 -8.89
C ILE A 150 2.98 0.71 -9.19
N GLY A 151 2.35 0.07 -10.16
CA GLY A 151 2.78 -1.23 -10.71
C GLY A 151 3.92 -1.09 -11.71
N GLU A 152 4.13 0.09 -12.27
CA GLU A 152 5.20 0.35 -13.23
C GLU A 152 6.56 0.42 -12.55
N ARG A 153 7.49 -0.35 -13.09
CA ARG A 153 8.86 -0.41 -12.55
C ARG A 153 9.54 0.95 -12.46
N GLY A 154 9.34 1.82 -13.44
CA GLY A 154 9.92 3.17 -13.45
C GLY A 154 9.39 4.03 -12.31
N VAL A 155 8.09 3.93 -12.04
CA VAL A 155 7.43 4.65 -10.93
C VAL A 155 7.93 4.13 -9.58
N LEU A 156 8.04 2.80 -9.41
CA LEU A 156 8.58 2.22 -8.18
C LEU A 156 10.03 2.61 -7.92
N ILE A 157 10.88 2.64 -8.97
CA ILE A 157 12.28 3.09 -8.86
C ILE A 157 12.33 4.54 -8.38
N ASP A 158 11.56 5.42 -9.00
CA ASP A 158 11.53 6.85 -8.67
C ASP A 158 11.12 7.08 -7.21
N ILE A 159 10.06 6.41 -6.77
CA ILE A 159 9.56 6.56 -5.40
C ILE A 159 10.54 5.93 -4.39
N ALA A 160 10.96 4.68 -4.58
CA ALA A 160 11.82 3.97 -3.65
C ALA A 160 13.22 4.61 -3.50
N ALA A 161 13.74 5.23 -4.56
CA ALA A 161 15.01 5.96 -4.52
C ALA A 161 14.99 7.12 -3.53
N ARG A 162 13.86 7.81 -3.38
CA ARG A 162 13.69 8.90 -2.39
C ARG A 162 13.77 8.40 -0.96
N HIS A 163 13.53 7.11 -0.74
CA HIS A 163 13.61 6.43 0.57
C HIS A 163 14.91 5.66 0.78
N GLY A 164 15.93 5.89 -0.08
CA GLY A 164 17.27 5.34 0.07
C GLY A 164 17.49 3.97 -0.58
N MET A 165 16.52 3.43 -1.31
CA MET A 165 16.66 2.18 -2.04
C MET A 165 17.35 2.42 -3.39
N THR A 166 18.36 1.62 -3.69
CA THR A 166 19.03 1.68 -5.01
C THR A 166 18.21 0.95 -6.09
N ALA A 167 18.44 1.33 -7.36
CA ALA A 167 17.81 0.64 -8.48
C ALA A 167 18.21 -0.84 -8.59
N ALA A 168 19.36 -1.25 -8.05
CA ALA A 168 19.79 -2.64 -8.00
C ALA A 168 18.96 -3.43 -6.97
N GLU A 169 18.82 -2.91 -5.75
CA GLU A 169 18.01 -3.50 -4.69
C GLU A 169 16.54 -3.63 -5.09
N LEU A 170 16.00 -2.64 -5.79
CA LEU A 170 14.63 -2.70 -6.28
C LEU A 170 14.47 -3.78 -7.36
N ARG A 171 15.42 -3.91 -8.30
CA ARG A 171 15.39 -4.98 -9.30
C ARG A 171 15.43 -6.35 -8.64
N GLU A 172 16.27 -6.53 -7.63
CA GLU A 172 16.35 -7.77 -6.85
C GLU A 172 15.03 -8.07 -6.15
N ALA A 173 14.43 -7.09 -5.49
CA ALA A 173 13.14 -7.23 -4.79
C ALA A 173 12.03 -7.75 -5.71
N ILE A 174 11.87 -7.15 -6.90
CA ILE A 174 10.78 -7.50 -7.84
C ILE A 174 11.06 -8.83 -8.57
N SER A 175 12.32 -9.25 -8.72
CA SER A 175 12.68 -10.46 -9.46
C SER A 175 12.80 -11.72 -8.58
N SER A 176 12.74 -11.58 -7.25
CA SER A 176 12.90 -12.73 -6.36
C SER A 176 11.64 -13.59 -6.28
N ASP A 177 11.77 -14.90 -6.55
CA ASP A 177 10.66 -15.86 -6.40
C ASP A 177 10.25 -16.05 -4.93
N GLN A 178 11.14 -15.78 -3.97
CA GLN A 178 10.86 -15.82 -2.54
C GLN A 178 9.80 -14.80 -2.12
N ALA A 179 9.77 -13.63 -2.74
CA ALA A 179 8.78 -12.60 -2.41
C ALA A 179 7.36 -12.96 -2.90
N ARG A 180 7.20 -13.89 -3.84
CA ARG A 180 5.88 -14.41 -4.28
C ARG A 180 5.21 -15.33 -3.27
N GLN A 181 5.93 -15.85 -2.29
CA GLN A 181 5.41 -16.80 -1.29
C GLN A 181 4.84 -16.11 -0.03
N VAL A 182 4.97 -14.80 0.10
CA VAL A 182 4.68 -14.05 1.33
C VAL A 182 3.47 -13.12 1.19
N VAL A 183 2.83 -13.10 0.00
CA VAL A 183 1.64 -12.28 -0.28
C VAL A 183 0.38 -13.15 -0.40
#